data_c7d20d82020344e77e34bb857d30a9a3
#
_entry.id   c7d20d82020344e77e34bb857d30a9a3
#
_cell.length_a   1.000
_cell.length_b   1.000
_cell.length_c   1.000
_cell.angle_alpha   90.00
_cell.angle_beta   90.00
_cell.angle_gamma   90.00
#
_symmetry.space_group_name_H-M   'P 1'
#
loop_
_entity.id
_entity.type
_entity.pdbx_description
1 polymer ?
#
loop_
_entity_poly.entity_id
_entity_poly.type
_entity_poly.pdbx_seq_one_letter_code
_entity_poly.pdbx_strand_id
1 'polypeptide(L)'
;MAPLLGRLGNGGGTTAGFGFGKRKVSAGAQATVPVTIKLWGAGGNTGQWQGGNTGRPAGGGGFASASFLLESGTTLKLRVGGAGVSGQGRTSGTGVGGYNGGGNAQQSSNGTGGGGGGMTSVCIGTHSFSNALIVSGGGGGGNYYYGSTGGGAGGGTEGESGGSTPLDGRGGTQSAGGTNPYSSNNNGSAFQGGSCITTAEPSCGAAGGGGGYYGGAAGSGCDSANGGGGSGYVTSGGTINTKQVITQSSNLTAGSGRTVGGSGDPDYPGSSTGYGSSGGSDFTAYNGAAKITINGSSTSYSYTGSEVTITVP
;
A
#
# COMPACT_ATOMS: atom_id res chain seq x y z
N MET A 1 23.46 69.03 8.40
CA MET A 1 22.15 69.66 8.12
C MET A 1 21.09 68.90 8.94
N ALA A 2 20.33 69.64 9.72
CA ALA A 2 19.50 69.20 10.81
C ALA A 2 18.19 68.45 10.37
N PRO A 3 17.60 67.63 11.19
CA PRO A 3 16.34 67.02 10.89
C PRO A 3 15.16 67.89 11.25
N LEU A 4 14.13 67.85 10.41
CA LEU A 4 12.87 68.55 10.59
C LEU A 4 11.96 67.85 11.57
N LEU A 5 11.72 68.39 12.75
CA LEU A 5 10.62 68.01 13.64
C LEU A 5 9.31 68.59 13.12
N GLY A 6 8.37 67.79 12.71
CA GLY A 6 7.00 68.17 12.40
C GLY A 6 6.12 68.16 13.65
N ARG A 7 5.44 69.29 13.89
CA ARG A 7 4.62 69.71 15.00
C ARG A 7 3.37 68.83 15.23
N LEU A 8 3.15 68.43 16.49
CA LEU A 8 1.86 67.93 16.97
C LEU A 8 0.81 69.07 16.97
N GLY A 9 -0.24 68.90 16.19
CA GLY A 9 -1.45 69.72 16.27
C GLY A 9 -2.41 69.08 17.31
N ASN A 10 -2.73 69.94 18.30
CA ASN A 10 -3.72 69.61 19.34
C ASN A 10 -5.11 70.01 18.77
N GLY A 11 -6.01 69.02 18.61
CA GLY A 11 -7.40 69.22 18.21
C GLY A 11 -8.29 68.28 19.03
N GLY A 12 -9.05 68.88 19.95
CA GLY A 12 -9.89 68.19 20.88
C GLY A 12 -11.14 67.58 20.25
N GLY A 13 -11.64 66.57 20.94
CA GLY A 13 -13.04 66.21 20.93
C GLY A 13 -13.42 64.96 20.17
N THR A 14 -13.80 64.02 20.91
CA THR A 14 -14.83 62.96 20.88
C THR A 14 -14.24 61.61 21.20
N THR A 15 -14.68 61.06 22.33
CA THR A 15 -14.44 59.71 22.79
C THR A 15 -15.10 58.70 21.84
N ALA A 16 -14.37 58.31 20.80
CA ALA A 16 -14.68 57.07 20.08
C ALA A 16 -14.04 55.92 20.87
N GLY A 17 -14.86 55.11 21.49
CA GLY A 17 -14.39 53.87 22.16
C GLY A 17 -13.65 53.02 21.17
N PHE A 18 -12.35 52.88 21.36
CA PHE A 18 -11.56 51.85 20.68
C PHE A 18 -12.05 50.51 21.17
N GLY A 19 -12.98 49.89 20.45
CA GLY A 19 -13.25 48.49 20.57
C GLY A 19 -11.95 47.74 20.26
N PHE A 20 -11.29 47.25 21.31
CA PHE A 20 -10.26 46.22 21.15
C PHE A 20 -10.95 45.01 20.56
N GLY A 21 -11.05 44.96 19.24
CA GLY A 21 -11.37 43.77 18.53
C GLY A 21 -10.39 42.72 19.04
N LYS A 22 -10.91 41.65 19.65
CA LYS A 22 -10.11 40.51 20.08
C LYS A 22 -9.28 40.12 18.85
N ARG A 23 -8.01 40.49 18.85
CA ARG A 23 -7.05 40.00 17.88
C ARG A 23 -7.19 38.46 17.97
N LYS A 24 -7.72 37.83 16.91
CA LYS A 24 -7.65 36.39 16.79
C LYS A 24 -6.16 36.07 16.89
N VAL A 25 -5.72 35.61 18.05
CA VAL A 25 -4.38 35.04 18.20
C VAL A 25 -4.43 33.87 17.24
N SER A 26 -3.77 34.01 16.10
CA SER A 26 -3.52 32.87 15.24
C SER A 26 -2.89 31.82 16.14
N ALA A 27 -3.51 30.66 16.27
CA ALA A 27 -2.92 29.53 16.98
C ALA A 27 -1.47 29.44 16.49
N GLY A 28 -0.49 29.62 17.39
CA GLY A 28 0.91 29.59 17.04
C GLY A 28 1.19 28.35 16.19
N ALA A 29 2.02 28.50 15.17
CA ALA A 29 2.39 27.35 14.32
C ALA A 29 2.81 26.21 15.25
N GLN A 30 2.11 25.08 15.18
CA GLN A 30 2.40 23.93 16.01
C GLN A 30 3.80 23.43 15.65
N ALA A 31 4.59 23.02 16.66
CA ALA A 31 5.93 22.49 16.41
C ALA A 31 5.86 21.31 15.46
N THR A 32 6.75 21.29 14.48
CA THR A 32 6.86 20.17 13.54
C THR A 32 8.01 19.27 13.89
N VAL A 33 7.84 17.99 13.68
CA VAL A 33 8.77 16.93 14.00
C VAL A 33 9.21 16.23 12.72
N PRO A 34 10.52 16.05 12.46
CA PRO A 34 10.99 15.30 11.32
C PRO A 34 10.72 13.80 11.49
N VAL A 35 10.04 13.21 10.50
CA VAL A 35 9.67 11.79 10.46
C VAL A 35 10.07 11.21 9.10
N THR A 36 10.86 10.14 9.11
CA THR A 36 11.17 9.36 7.91
C THR A 36 10.49 8.00 8.00
N ILE A 37 9.80 7.59 6.95
CA ILE A 37 9.08 6.32 6.88
C ILE A 37 9.55 5.54 5.66
N LYS A 38 9.87 4.26 5.87
CA LYS A 38 10.19 3.29 4.83
C LYS A 38 9.29 2.09 4.98
N LEU A 39 8.63 1.69 3.89
CA LEU A 39 7.64 0.61 3.86
C LEU A 39 7.97 -0.38 2.74
N TRP A 40 7.87 -1.67 3.05
CA TRP A 40 7.92 -2.78 2.10
C TRP A 40 6.57 -3.50 2.12
N GLY A 41 5.93 -3.65 0.96
CA GLY A 41 4.68 -4.40 0.79
C GLY A 41 4.93 -5.90 0.90
N ALA A 42 3.87 -6.67 1.13
CA ALA A 42 3.97 -8.11 1.22
C ALA A 42 3.91 -8.79 -0.16
N GLY A 43 4.51 -9.97 -0.27
CA GLY A 43 4.43 -10.80 -1.46
C GLY A 43 3.10 -11.55 -1.60
N GLY A 44 2.64 -11.77 -2.83
CA GLY A 44 1.58 -12.69 -3.15
C GLY A 44 2.05 -14.15 -3.04
N ASN A 45 1.10 -15.10 -3.02
CA ASN A 45 1.41 -16.53 -2.99
C ASN A 45 0.98 -17.24 -4.27
N THR A 46 1.55 -18.41 -4.50
CA THR A 46 1.22 -19.26 -5.64
C THR A 46 -0.05 -20.08 -5.40
N GLY A 47 -0.69 -20.51 -6.47
CA GLY A 47 -1.74 -21.48 -6.44
C GLY A 47 -1.23 -22.92 -6.45
N GLN A 48 -2.12 -23.89 -6.21
CA GLN A 48 -1.83 -25.33 -6.25
C GLN A 48 -2.82 -26.07 -7.13
N TRP A 49 -2.31 -26.92 -8.03
CA TRP A 49 -3.10 -27.84 -8.83
C TRP A 49 -3.39 -29.15 -8.07
N GLN A 50 -4.54 -29.76 -8.36
CA GLN A 50 -4.96 -30.99 -7.68
C GLN A 50 -4.01 -32.18 -7.84
N GLY A 51 -3.20 -32.20 -8.90
CA GLY A 51 -2.29 -33.29 -9.23
C GLY A 51 -0.84 -33.09 -8.78
N GLY A 52 -0.55 -32.04 -8.03
CA GLY A 52 0.83 -31.78 -7.57
C GLY A 52 1.20 -30.30 -7.46
N ASN A 53 2.47 -30.06 -7.23
CA ASN A 53 3.07 -28.75 -6.93
C ASN A 53 3.43 -27.98 -8.21
N THR A 54 2.48 -27.31 -8.83
CA THR A 54 2.70 -26.66 -10.13
C THR A 54 2.09 -25.27 -10.22
N GLY A 55 2.27 -24.46 -9.20
CA GLY A 55 1.79 -23.08 -9.24
C GLY A 55 2.76 -22.15 -9.98
N ARG A 56 2.23 -21.06 -10.53
CA ARG A 56 3.02 -19.96 -11.10
C ARG A 56 3.62 -19.11 -10.00
N PRO A 57 4.77 -18.44 -10.24
CA PRO A 57 5.31 -17.47 -9.29
C PRO A 57 4.28 -16.41 -8.93
N ALA A 58 4.41 -15.82 -7.76
CA ALA A 58 3.60 -14.68 -7.34
C ALA A 58 4.43 -13.40 -7.32
N GLY A 59 3.78 -12.25 -7.36
CA GLY A 59 4.44 -10.96 -7.34
C GLY A 59 5.05 -10.62 -5.98
N GLY A 60 6.21 -9.98 -5.98
CA GLY A 60 6.79 -9.34 -4.79
C GLY A 60 6.08 -8.03 -4.47
N GLY A 61 6.21 -7.54 -3.24
CA GLY A 61 5.69 -6.22 -2.85
C GLY A 61 6.49 -5.07 -3.44
N GLY A 62 5.92 -3.86 -3.42
CA GLY A 62 6.61 -2.61 -3.74
C GLY A 62 7.37 -2.04 -2.52
N PHE A 63 7.98 -0.89 -2.72
CA PHE A 63 8.64 -0.10 -1.69
C PHE A 63 8.20 1.36 -1.76
N ALA A 64 8.01 1.98 -0.61
CA ALA A 64 7.75 3.41 -0.48
C ALA A 64 8.62 4.00 0.63
N SER A 65 9.25 5.13 0.37
CA SER A 65 9.93 5.90 1.41
C SER A 65 9.66 7.39 1.28
N ALA A 66 9.57 8.08 2.42
CA ALA A 66 9.38 9.53 2.44
C ALA A 66 9.87 10.13 3.74
N SER A 67 10.28 11.40 3.68
CA SER A 67 10.56 12.24 4.84
C SER A 67 9.51 13.35 4.94
N PHE A 68 9.00 13.55 6.13
CA PHE A 68 7.94 14.50 6.45
C PHE A 68 8.33 15.41 7.60
N LEU A 69 7.74 16.60 7.63
CA LEU A 69 7.56 17.36 8.86
C LEU A 69 6.10 17.21 9.28
N LEU A 70 5.87 16.61 10.43
CA LEU A 70 4.53 16.37 10.98
C LEU A 70 4.34 17.23 12.24
N GLU A 71 3.12 17.68 12.47
CA GLU A 71 2.78 18.38 13.72
C GLU A 71 3.00 17.45 14.92
N SER A 72 3.55 18.00 16.03
CA SER A 72 3.59 17.34 17.33
C SER A 72 2.19 16.87 17.77
N GLY A 73 2.10 15.72 18.37
CA GLY A 73 0.85 15.07 18.75
C GLY A 73 0.10 14.38 17.60
N THR A 74 0.69 14.33 16.38
CA THR A 74 0.11 13.55 15.28
C THR A 74 0.11 12.07 15.60
N THR A 75 -1.04 11.42 15.45
CA THR A 75 -1.18 9.96 15.62
C THR A 75 -1.05 9.28 14.27
N LEU A 76 -0.10 8.36 14.14
CA LEU A 76 0.13 7.52 12.98
C LEU A 76 -0.46 6.13 13.23
N LYS A 77 -1.15 5.58 12.24
CA LYS A 77 -1.71 4.22 12.22
C LYS A 77 -0.95 3.41 11.19
N LEU A 78 -0.08 2.51 11.66
CA LEU A 78 0.71 1.61 10.84
C LEU A 78 0.03 0.25 10.73
N ARG A 79 -0.12 -0.26 9.52
CA ARG A 79 -0.44 -1.67 9.24
C ARG A 79 0.63 -2.25 8.32
N VAL A 80 1.29 -3.29 8.77
CA VAL A 80 2.26 -4.05 7.97
C VAL A 80 1.52 -5.12 7.20
N GLY A 81 1.74 -5.20 5.89
CA GLY A 81 1.08 -6.16 5.01
C GLY A 81 1.41 -7.61 5.35
N GLY A 82 0.40 -8.46 5.36
CA GLY A 82 0.57 -9.91 5.44
C GLY A 82 0.81 -10.52 4.05
N ALA A 83 1.61 -11.58 3.98
CA ALA A 83 1.77 -12.37 2.76
C ALA A 83 0.44 -12.99 2.33
N GLY A 84 0.25 -13.18 1.02
CA GLY A 84 -0.83 -13.99 0.51
C GLY A 84 -0.69 -15.44 0.97
N VAL A 85 -1.80 -16.16 1.10
CA VAL A 85 -1.82 -17.57 1.45
C VAL A 85 -2.03 -18.41 0.19
N SER A 86 -1.28 -19.50 0.06
CA SER A 86 -1.47 -20.45 -1.03
C SER A 86 -2.83 -21.14 -0.94
N GLY A 87 -3.50 -21.28 -2.07
CA GLY A 87 -4.61 -22.22 -2.17
C GLY A 87 -4.09 -23.65 -2.15
N GLN A 88 -4.57 -24.46 -1.21
CA GLN A 88 -4.16 -25.86 -1.09
C GLN A 88 -5.15 -26.79 -1.81
N GLY A 89 -4.89 -27.12 -3.07
CA GLY A 89 -5.55 -28.19 -3.81
C GLY A 89 -7.09 -28.16 -3.82
N ARG A 90 -7.68 -29.32 -4.11
CA ARG A 90 -9.14 -29.53 -4.31
C ARG A 90 -9.99 -29.45 -3.05
N THR A 91 -9.44 -29.68 -1.88
CA THR A 91 -10.22 -30.06 -0.70
C THR A 91 -10.08 -29.16 0.52
N SER A 92 -9.13 -28.27 0.57
CA SER A 92 -8.87 -27.50 1.78
C SER A 92 -8.32 -26.10 1.53
N GLY A 93 -9.21 -25.20 1.20
CA GLY A 93 -8.95 -23.78 1.38
C GLY A 93 -8.80 -22.96 0.10
N THR A 94 -9.48 -21.85 0.10
CA THR A 94 -9.27 -20.72 -0.82
C THR A 94 -7.90 -20.10 -0.54
N GLY A 95 -7.16 -19.67 -1.57
CA GLY A 95 -5.99 -18.81 -1.41
C GLY A 95 -6.43 -17.49 -0.78
N VAL A 96 -6.14 -17.31 0.50
CA VAL A 96 -6.59 -16.11 1.24
C VAL A 96 -5.66 -14.94 0.96
N GLY A 97 -6.23 -13.77 0.73
CA GLY A 97 -5.47 -12.53 0.60
C GLY A 97 -4.76 -12.15 1.91
N GLY A 98 -3.57 -11.59 1.78
CA GLY A 98 -2.77 -11.12 2.91
C GLY A 98 -3.47 -9.99 3.67
N TYR A 99 -3.21 -9.92 4.98
CA TYR A 99 -3.72 -8.84 5.84
C TYR A 99 -3.38 -7.47 5.26
N ASN A 100 -4.27 -6.51 5.43
CA ASN A 100 -4.21 -5.16 4.92
C ASN A 100 -4.36 -5.09 3.40
N GLY A 101 -5.44 -5.70 2.91
CA GLY A 101 -5.98 -5.45 1.59
C GLY A 101 -5.56 -6.41 0.47
N GLY A 102 -4.93 -7.54 0.76
CA GLY A 102 -4.74 -8.60 -0.25
C GLY A 102 -6.07 -9.20 -0.71
N GLY A 103 -6.21 -9.50 -1.99
CA GLY A 103 -7.39 -10.13 -2.57
C GLY A 103 -7.36 -11.65 -2.46
N ASN A 104 -8.54 -12.27 -2.30
CA ASN A 104 -8.69 -13.72 -2.23
C ASN A 104 -8.63 -14.34 -3.63
N ALA A 105 -8.08 -15.54 -3.70
CA ALA A 105 -8.20 -16.41 -4.86
C ALA A 105 -9.48 -17.24 -4.81
N GLN A 106 -9.89 -17.77 -5.96
CA GLN A 106 -10.99 -18.71 -6.06
C GLN A 106 -10.49 -20.15 -6.13
N GLN A 107 -11.20 -21.04 -5.43
CA GLN A 107 -11.05 -22.47 -5.51
C GLN A 107 -11.90 -23.05 -6.66
N SER A 108 -11.38 -24.07 -7.34
CA SER A 108 -12.10 -24.81 -8.36
C SER A 108 -11.86 -26.30 -8.25
N SER A 109 -12.52 -27.08 -9.11
CA SER A 109 -12.31 -28.53 -9.21
C SER A 109 -10.90 -28.92 -9.67
N ASN A 110 -10.19 -28.04 -10.38
CA ASN A 110 -8.88 -28.33 -10.95
C ASN A 110 -7.71 -27.80 -10.11
N GLY A 111 -7.96 -26.79 -9.28
CA GLY A 111 -6.94 -26.19 -8.43
C GLY A 111 -7.41 -24.88 -7.81
N THR A 112 -6.57 -24.29 -7.01
CA THR A 112 -6.85 -23.03 -6.33
C THR A 112 -5.74 -22.03 -6.62
N GLY A 113 -6.07 -20.81 -7.00
CA GLY A 113 -5.10 -19.72 -7.15
C GLY A 113 -4.49 -19.30 -5.81
N GLY A 114 -3.39 -18.58 -5.83
CA GLY A 114 -2.78 -17.97 -4.65
C GLY A 114 -3.42 -16.64 -4.30
N GLY A 115 -3.49 -16.30 -3.00
CA GLY A 115 -3.92 -14.99 -2.53
C GLY A 115 -2.91 -13.89 -2.85
N GLY A 116 -3.39 -12.67 -3.09
CA GLY A 116 -2.52 -11.49 -3.21
C GLY A 116 -1.94 -11.06 -1.87
N GLY A 117 -0.77 -10.43 -1.87
CA GLY A 117 -0.13 -9.84 -0.70
C GLY A 117 -0.82 -8.55 -0.24
N GLY A 118 -0.77 -8.25 1.05
CA GLY A 118 -1.27 -7.01 1.62
C GLY A 118 -0.31 -5.83 1.40
N MET A 119 -0.85 -4.63 1.37
CA MET A 119 -0.04 -3.41 1.40
C MET A 119 0.55 -3.16 2.78
N THR A 120 1.68 -2.46 2.87
CA THR A 120 2.12 -1.82 4.11
C THR A 120 1.79 -0.34 4.04
N SER A 121 1.14 0.21 5.06
CA SER A 121 0.59 1.56 5.00
C SER A 121 0.68 2.30 6.33
N VAL A 122 0.85 3.63 6.26
CA VAL A 122 0.71 4.54 7.38
C VAL A 122 -0.34 5.59 7.04
N CYS A 123 -1.31 5.77 7.95
CA CYS A 123 -2.36 6.78 7.87
C CYS A 123 -2.30 7.72 9.07
N ILE A 124 -2.87 8.92 8.97
CA ILE A 124 -2.98 9.88 10.08
C ILE A 124 -4.36 9.74 10.76
N GLY A 125 -4.35 9.54 12.08
CA GLY A 125 -5.55 9.46 12.91
C GLY A 125 -6.27 8.12 12.80
N THR A 126 -6.96 7.84 11.69
CA THR A 126 -7.63 6.57 11.42
C THR A 126 -7.10 5.94 10.14
N HIS A 127 -7.07 4.60 10.11
CA HIS A 127 -6.65 3.88 8.90
C HIS A 127 -7.78 3.91 7.85
N SER A 128 -7.66 4.84 6.91
CA SER A 128 -8.60 5.02 5.81
C SER A 128 -7.90 5.58 4.58
N PHE A 129 -8.50 5.41 3.42
CA PHE A 129 -7.96 5.88 2.14
C PHE A 129 -7.71 7.40 2.13
N SER A 130 -8.65 8.20 2.64
CA SER A 130 -8.54 9.68 2.72
C SER A 130 -7.45 10.16 3.69
N ASN A 131 -7.02 9.33 4.63
CA ASN A 131 -6.01 9.64 5.63
C ASN A 131 -4.64 9.02 5.32
N ALA A 132 -4.47 8.46 4.14
CA ALA A 132 -3.21 7.85 3.72
C ALA A 132 -2.07 8.87 3.71
N LEU A 133 -1.00 8.58 4.43
CA LEU A 133 0.25 9.33 4.42
C LEU A 133 1.23 8.71 3.42
N ILE A 134 1.44 7.40 3.52
CA ILE A 134 2.34 6.62 2.68
C ILE A 134 1.87 5.17 2.59
N VAL A 135 1.95 4.57 1.41
CA VAL A 135 1.54 3.20 1.12
C VAL A 135 2.56 2.53 0.21
N SER A 136 2.90 1.29 0.49
CA SER A 136 3.66 0.40 -0.39
C SER A 136 2.78 -0.76 -0.84
N GLY A 137 2.66 -0.99 -2.14
CA GLY A 137 1.75 -1.98 -2.71
C GLY A 137 2.20 -3.42 -2.45
N GLY A 138 1.24 -4.33 -2.29
CA GLY A 138 1.47 -5.78 -2.22
C GLY A 138 1.50 -6.41 -3.61
N GLY A 139 2.13 -7.58 -3.73
CA GLY A 139 2.19 -8.37 -4.97
C GLY A 139 0.91 -9.15 -5.23
N GLY A 140 0.55 -9.38 -6.50
CA GLY A 140 -0.54 -10.25 -6.92
C GLY A 140 -0.22 -11.73 -6.74
N GLY A 141 -1.23 -12.56 -6.54
CA GLY A 141 -1.11 -14.01 -6.46
C GLY A 141 -0.80 -14.65 -7.83
N GLY A 142 -0.15 -15.81 -7.79
CA GLY A 142 0.08 -16.67 -8.97
C GLY A 142 -1.03 -17.71 -9.14
N ASN A 143 -1.33 -18.07 -10.39
CA ASN A 143 -2.28 -19.12 -10.70
C ASN A 143 -1.69 -20.52 -10.37
N TYR A 144 -2.54 -21.52 -10.31
CA TYR A 144 -2.19 -22.92 -10.07
C TYR A 144 -1.66 -23.67 -11.30
N TYR A 145 -1.90 -23.17 -12.51
CA TYR A 145 -1.55 -23.85 -13.77
C TYR A 145 -0.14 -23.50 -14.25
N TYR A 146 0.50 -24.40 -14.99
CA TYR A 146 1.85 -24.23 -15.53
C TYR A 146 2.06 -22.93 -16.32
N GLY A 147 3.21 -22.30 -16.17
CA GLY A 147 3.62 -21.18 -17.00
C GLY A 147 4.71 -20.32 -16.36
N SER A 148 5.38 -19.52 -17.16
CA SER A 148 6.46 -18.62 -16.75
C SER A 148 5.98 -17.23 -16.30
N THR A 149 4.77 -16.81 -16.70
CA THR A 149 4.17 -15.55 -16.22
C THR A 149 3.58 -15.78 -14.84
N GLY A 150 3.77 -14.84 -13.95
CA GLY A 150 3.33 -14.92 -12.56
C GLY A 150 2.44 -13.76 -12.14
N GLY A 151 2.10 -13.68 -10.86
CA GLY A 151 1.42 -12.54 -10.29
C GLY A 151 2.22 -11.25 -10.46
N GLY A 152 1.54 -10.13 -10.70
CA GLY A 152 2.16 -8.82 -10.87
C GLY A 152 2.79 -8.31 -9.58
N ALA A 153 3.97 -7.72 -9.65
CA ALA A 153 4.63 -7.12 -8.51
C ALA A 153 3.89 -5.87 -8.01
N GLY A 154 3.97 -5.61 -6.70
CA GLY A 154 3.53 -4.36 -6.10
C GLY A 154 4.31 -3.19 -6.66
N GLY A 155 3.61 -2.11 -7.00
CA GLY A 155 4.16 -1.01 -7.76
C GLY A 155 4.84 0.07 -6.94
N GLY A 156 5.59 0.87 -7.67
CA GLY A 156 5.88 2.26 -7.35
C GLY A 156 4.59 3.08 -7.48
N THR A 157 4.43 3.83 -8.57
CA THR A 157 3.16 4.53 -8.86
C THR A 157 2.09 3.59 -9.44
N GLU A 158 2.48 2.51 -10.08
CA GLU A 158 1.58 1.53 -10.69
C GLU A 158 2.04 0.12 -10.34
N GLY A 159 1.08 -0.74 -10.00
CA GLY A 159 1.32 -2.18 -9.85
C GLY A 159 1.52 -2.84 -11.22
N GLU A 160 2.31 -3.90 -11.24
CA GLU A 160 2.50 -4.72 -12.43
C GLU A 160 1.25 -5.57 -12.71
N SER A 161 0.92 -5.79 -13.96
CA SER A 161 -0.14 -6.74 -14.35
C SER A 161 0.34 -8.18 -14.15
N GLY A 162 -0.57 -9.11 -13.80
CA GLY A 162 -0.29 -10.54 -13.68
C GLY A 162 0.06 -11.22 -15.02
N GLY A 163 -0.05 -10.50 -16.13
CA GLY A 163 0.25 -10.96 -17.47
C GLY A 163 -0.42 -10.10 -18.53
N SER A 164 -0.42 -10.56 -19.77
CA SER A 164 -0.94 -9.81 -20.93
C SER A 164 -2.27 -10.36 -21.46
N THR A 165 -2.78 -11.47 -20.93
CA THR A 165 -4.02 -12.06 -21.42
C THR A 165 -5.24 -11.31 -20.85
N PRO A 166 -6.42 -11.42 -21.50
CA PRO A 166 -7.66 -10.85 -20.98
C PRO A 166 -8.12 -11.46 -19.64
N LEU A 167 -7.57 -12.60 -19.24
CA LEU A 167 -7.90 -13.27 -17.99
C LEU A 167 -7.04 -12.81 -16.81
N ASP A 168 -5.89 -12.16 -17.08
CA ASP A 168 -5.00 -11.63 -16.05
C ASP A 168 -5.55 -10.35 -15.42
N GLY A 169 -5.36 -10.23 -14.12
CA GLY A 169 -5.62 -9.00 -13.38
C GLY A 169 -4.59 -7.91 -13.73
N ARG A 170 -5.05 -6.68 -13.97
CA ARG A 170 -4.19 -5.51 -14.18
C ARG A 170 -3.76 -4.94 -12.84
N GLY A 171 -2.61 -4.26 -12.83
CA GLY A 171 -2.13 -3.56 -11.65
C GLY A 171 -3.00 -2.36 -11.28
N GLY A 172 -2.99 -1.98 -9.99
CA GLY A 172 -3.58 -0.73 -9.50
C GLY A 172 -2.74 0.48 -9.89
N THR A 173 -3.37 1.64 -10.07
CA THR A 173 -2.72 2.90 -10.45
C THR A 173 -2.81 3.94 -9.32
N GLN A 174 -2.43 5.19 -9.56
CA GLN A 174 -2.61 6.30 -8.59
C GLN A 174 -4.05 6.81 -8.51
N SER A 175 -4.92 6.43 -9.44
CA SER A 175 -6.27 6.98 -9.57
C SER A 175 -7.38 5.94 -9.61
N ALA A 176 -7.04 4.67 -9.85
CA ALA A 176 -8.03 3.60 -9.97
C ALA A 176 -7.46 2.24 -9.58
N GLY A 177 -8.33 1.37 -9.09
CA GLY A 177 -8.02 -0.05 -8.92
C GLY A 177 -7.71 -0.72 -10.26
N GLY A 178 -6.87 -1.75 -10.20
CA GLY A 178 -6.62 -2.59 -11.35
C GLY A 178 -7.92 -3.19 -11.90
N THR A 179 -7.98 -3.37 -13.20
CA THR A 179 -9.16 -3.92 -13.87
C THR A 179 -8.89 -5.35 -14.33
N ASN A 180 -9.93 -6.17 -14.33
CA ASN A 180 -9.91 -7.43 -15.03
C ASN A 180 -10.75 -7.30 -16.30
N PRO A 181 -10.15 -7.48 -17.51
CA PRO A 181 -10.88 -7.28 -18.77
C PRO A 181 -12.10 -8.21 -18.98
N TYR A 182 -12.08 -9.39 -18.33
CA TYR A 182 -13.17 -10.35 -18.40
C TYR A 182 -14.32 -10.04 -17.44
N SER A 183 -14.01 -9.59 -16.21
CA SER A 183 -15.03 -9.35 -15.18
C SER A 183 -14.68 -8.19 -14.27
N SER A 184 -15.54 -7.17 -14.24
CA SER A 184 -15.42 -6.04 -13.31
C SER A 184 -15.58 -6.44 -11.83
N ASN A 185 -16.18 -7.59 -11.53
CA ASN A 185 -16.31 -8.10 -10.16
C ASN A 185 -14.95 -8.49 -9.54
N ASN A 186 -13.94 -8.69 -10.39
CA ASN A 186 -12.58 -9.05 -9.99
C ASN A 186 -11.65 -7.82 -9.88
N ASN A 187 -12.17 -6.61 -10.10
CA ASN A 187 -11.38 -5.39 -10.05
C ASN A 187 -10.88 -5.09 -8.62
N GLY A 188 -9.72 -4.47 -8.55
CA GLY A 188 -9.24 -3.84 -7.34
C GLY A 188 -9.96 -2.53 -7.02
N SER A 189 -9.77 -2.03 -5.81
CA SER A 189 -10.35 -0.77 -5.35
C SER A 189 -9.40 -0.04 -4.39
N ALA A 190 -9.83 1.10 -3.84
CA ALA A 190 -9.06 1.82 -2.85
C ALA A 190 -8.75 0.93 -1.63
N PHE A 191 -7.48 0.79 -1.28
CA PHE A 191 -6.96 -0.03 -0.18
C PHE A 191 -7.23 -1.54 -0.27
N GLN A 192 -7.76 -2.03 -1.41
CA GLN A 192 -8.18 -3.42 -1.52
C GLN A 192 -7.84 -4.01 -2.89
N GLY A 193 -7.11 -5.11 -2.91
CA GLY A 193 -6.91 -5.97 -4.07
C GLY A 193 -8.18 -6.71 -4.44
N GLY A 194 -8.41 -6.89 -5.72
CA GLY A 194 -9.56 -7.65 -6.23
C GLY A 194 -9.53 -9.09 -5.76
N SER A 195 -10.68 -9.62 -5.36
CA SER A 195 -10.87 -11.04 -5.10
C SER A 195 -11.45 -11.70 -6.34
N CYS A 196 -11.00 -12.92 -6.63
CA CYS A 196 -11.59 -13.68 -7.72
C CYS A 196 -13.00 -14.17 -7.31
N ILE A 197 -14.02 -13.52 -7.85
CA ILE A 197 -15.43 -13.84 -7.61
C ILE A 197 -16.03 -14.53 -8.85
N THR A 198 -15.55 -14.16 -10.03
CA THR A 198 -16.06 -14.65 -11.32
C THR A 198 -14.90 -15.19 -12.15
N THR A 199 -15.04 -16.43 -12.64
CA THR A 199 -14.12 -17.06 -13.59
C THR A 199 -14.77 -17.25 -14.96
N ALA A 200 -13.94 -17.30 -16.00
CA ALA A 200 -14.37 -17.58 -17.37
C ALA A 200 -14.97 -18.99 -17.50
N GLU A 201 -14.46 -19.92 -16.67
CA GLU A 201 -14.93 -21.31 -16.66
C GLU A 201 -15.16 -21.77 -15.21
N PRO A 202 -16.27 -22.49 -14.91
CA PRO A 202 -16.62 -22.91 -13.55
C PRO A 202 -15.61 -23.86 -12.89
N SER A 203 -14.81 -24.55 -13.71
CA SER A 203 -13.77 -25.47 -13.24
C SER A 203 -12.43 -24.78 -12.94
N CYS A 204 -12.33 -23.47 -13.10
CA CYS A 204 -11.09 -22.70 -13.01
C CYS A 204 -11.04 -21.84 -11.77
N GLY A 205 -9.97 -21.99 -11.00
CA GLY A 205 -9.60 -21.08 -9.93
C GLY A 205 -8.61 -20.05 -10.45
N ALA A 206 -8.71 -18.82 -9.97
CA ALA A 206 -7.81 -17.76 -10.35
C ALA A 206 -7.24 -17.03 -9.13
N ALA A 207 -6.13 -16.31 -9.31
CA ALA A 207 -5.38 -15.70 -8.23
C ALA A 207 -5.96 -14.34 -7.80
N GLY A 208 -5.74 -13.96 -6.54
CA GLY A 208 -6.14 -12.67 -5.98
C GLY A 208 -5.18 -11.53 -6.34
N GLY A 209 -5.68 -10.30 -6.41
CA GLY A 209 -4.88 -9.09 -6.62
C GLY A 209 -4.17 -8.60 -5.35
N GLY A 210 -3.04 -7.92 -5.48
CA GLY A 210 -2.29 -7.30 -4.38
C GLY A 210 -3.01 -6.07 -3.82
N GLY A 211 -2.91 -5.83 -2.51
CA GLY A 211 -3.38 -4.61 -1.85
C GLY A 211 -2.51 -3.39 -2.22
N GLY A 212 -3.04 -2.18 -2.13
CA GLY A 212 -2.28 -0.97 -2.46
C GLY A 212 -3.07 0.30 -2.19
N TYR A 213 -2.50 1.47 -2.49
CA TYR A 213 -3.28 2.71 -2.50
C TYR A 213 -4.52 2.51 -3.38
N TYR A 214 -4.31 1.97 -4.55
CA TYR A 214 -5.32 1.21 -5.25
C TYR A 214 -4.80 -0.22 -5.48
N GLY A 215 -5.60 -1.21 -5.13
CA GLY A 215 -5.25 -2.61 -5.29
C GLY A 215 -5.27 -3.06 -6.75
N GLY A 216 -4.50 -4.11 -7.08
CA GLY A 216 -4.56 -4.80 -8.35
C GLY A 216 -5.82 -5.65 -8.49
N ALA A 217 -6.22 -5.98 -9.70
CA ALA A 217 -7.34 -6.89 -9.96
C ALA A 217 -6.96 -8.35 -9.72
N ALA A 218 -7.94 -9.18 -9.40
CA ALA A 218 -7.79 -10.63 -9.47
C ALA A 218 -7.82 -11.14 -10.92
N GLY A 219 -7.31 -12.33 -11.14
CA GLY A 219 -7.50 -13.05 -12.40
C GLY A 219 -8.91 -13.61 -12.56
N SER A 220 -9.22 -14.21 -13.73
CA SER A 220 -10.55 -14.75 -14.03
C SER A 220 -10.60 -16.00 -14.90
N GLY A 221 -9.57 -16.84 -14.92
CA GLY A 221 -9.57 -18.04 -15.77
C GLY A 221 -8.54 -19.11 -15.36
N CYS A 222 -8.47 -20.19 -16.15
CA CYS A 222 -7.59 -21.33 -15.89
C CYS A 222 -6.13 -21.06 -16.24
N ASP A 223 -5.87 -20.66 -17.46
CA ASP A 223 -4.54 -20.86 -18.06
C ASP A 223 -3.53 -19.73 -17.79
N SER A 224 -3.96 -18.56 -17.39
CA SER A 224 -3.09 -17.40 -17.15
C SER A 224 -3.68 -16.40 -16.16
N ALA A 225 -4.61 -16.78 -15.35
CA ALA A 225 -5.38 -15.87 -14.50
C ALA A 225 -4.64 -15.51 -13.22
N ASN A 226 -3.52 -14.82 -13.36
CA ASN A 226 -2.75 -14.27 -12.25
C ASN A 226 -3.35 -12.95 -11.76
N GLY A 227 -3.10 -12.61 -10.50
CA GLY A 227 -3.49 -11.32 -9.95
C GLY A 227 -2.51 -10.20 -10.29
N GLY A 228 -2.98 -8.97 -10.47
CA GLY A 228 -2.14 -7.77 -10.59
C GLY A 228 -1.65 -7.28 -9.24
N GLY A 229 -0.54 -6.56 -9.20
CA GLY A 229 0.00 -5.90 -8.01
C GLY A 229 -0.74 -4.60 -7.66
N GLY A 230 -0.71 -4.18 -6.39
CA GLY A 230 -1.25 -2.91 -5.95
C GLY A 230 -0.27 -1.75 -6.14
N SER A 231 -0.76 -0.52 -6.24
CA SER A 231 0.07 0.68 -6.34
C SER A 231 0.60 1.15 -4.98
N GLY A 232 1.75 1.81 -4.98
CA GLY A 232 2.23 2.59 -3.84
C GLY A 232 1.67 4.02 -3.86
N TYR A 233 1.92 4.77 -2.78
CA TYR A 233 1.50 6.17 -2.66
C TYR A 233 2.34 6.91 -1.63
N VAL A 234 2.62 8.17 -1.89
CA VAL A 234 3.11 9.14 -0.91
C VAL A 234 2.32 10.43 -1.12
N THR A 235 1.79 11.01 -0.03
CA THR A 235 1.10 12.30 -0.11
C THR A 235 2.06 13.39 -0.57
N SER A 236 1.57 14.34 -1.35
CA SER A 236 2.31 15.56 -1.71
C SER A 236 2.40 16.57 -0.55
N GLY A 237 1.72 16.29 0.57
CA GLY A 237 1.59 17.18 1.72
C GLY A 237 0.22 17.87 1.77
N GLY A 238 0.06 18.81 2.70
CA GLY A 238 -1.20 19.51 2.93
C GLY A 238 -1.85 19.12 4.27
N THR A 239 -3.17 19.22 4.35
CA THR A 239 -3.90 18.86 5.59
C THR A 239 -4.50 17.46 5.45
N ILE A 240 -4.10 16.55 6.34
CA ILE A 240 -4.68 15.20 6.45
C ILE A 240 -5.25 15.05 7.87
N ASN A 241 -6.53 14.71 7.99
CA ASN A 241 -7.21 14.54 9.27
C ASN A 241 -6.91 15.70 10.26
N THR A 242 -7.06 16.95 9.81
CA THR A 242 -6.79 18.19 10.56
C THR A 242 -5.33 18.48 10.90
N LYS A 243 -4.38 17.61 10.53
CA LYS A 243 -2.94 17.77 10.78
C LYS A 243 -2.21 18.29 9.54
N GLN A 244 -1.32 19.23 9.73
CA GLN A 244 -0.46 19.73 8.65
C GLN A 244 0.66 18.71 8.38
N VAL A 245 0.88 18.43 7.11
CA VAL A 245 1.91 17.54 6.60
C VAL A 245 2.74 18.29 5.57
N ILE A 246 4.06 18.29 5.76
CA ILE A 246 4.99 18.81 4.75
C ILE A 246 5.83 17.64 4.28
N THR A 247 5.67 17.24 3.02
CA THR A 247 6.48 16.22 2.39
C THR A 247 7.79 16.84 1.91
N GLN A 248 8.92 16.37 2.43
CA GLN A 248 10.26 16.87 2.10
C GLN A 248 10.92 16.06 0.98
N SER A 249 10.72 14.75 1.01
CA SER A 249 11.22 13.84 -0.02
C SER A 249 10.31 12.63 -0.13
N SER A 250 10.28 12.00 -1.31
CA SER A 250 9.53 10.78 -1.54
C SER A 250 10.20 9.90 -2.59
N ASN A 251 10.11 8.60 -2.42
CA ASN A 251 10.53 7.60 -3.40
C ASN A 251 9.54 6.43 -3.40
N LEU A 252 9.16 5.99 -4.59
CA LEU A 252 8.34 4.82 -4.82
C LEU A 252 9.09 3.90 -5.79
N THR A 253 9.34 2.66 -5.37
CA THR A 253 10.04 1.66 -6.19
C THR A 253 9.16 0.43 -6.36
N ALA A 254 8.90 0.07 -7.61
CA ALA A 254 8.18 -1.15 -7.93
C ALA A 254 9.01 -2.39 -7.57
N GLY A 255 8.33 -3.46 -7.19
CA GLY A 255 8.88 -4.80 -7.26
C GLY A 255 9.09 -5.23 -8.72
N SER A 256 9.74 -6.35 -8.92
CA SER A 256 9.94 -6.95 -10.25
C SER A 256 9.78 -8.46 -10.17
N GLY A 257 8.80 -8.99 -10.85
CA GLY A 257 8.41 -10.39 -10.68
C GLY A 257 8.19 -10.71 -9.20
N ARG A 258 8.89 -11.71 -8.64
CA ARG A 258 8.79 -12.08 -7.23
C ARG A 258 9.62 -11.21 -6.27
N THR A 259 10.51 -10.38 -6.79
CA THR A 259 11.43 -9.57 -5.97
C THR A 259 10.73 -8.32 -5.47
N VAL A 260 10.88 -8.03 -4.18
CA VAL A 260 10.35 -6.81 -3.56
C VAL A 260 11.09 -5.57 -4.06
N GLY A 261 10.38 -4.46 -4.22
CA GLY A 261 10.98 -3.15 -4.45
C GLY A 261 11.87 -2.73 -3.27
N GLY A 262 12.92 -1.96 -3.55
CA GLY A 262 13.80 -1.42 -2.52
C GLY A 262 14.61 -2.47 -1.76
N SER A 263 14.85 -3.65 -2.32
CA SER A 263 15.72 -4.69 -1.72
C SER A 263 17.19 -4.26 -1.60
N GLY A 264 17.61 -3.22 -2.30
CA GLY A 264 18.93 -2.58 -2.18
C GLY A 264 18.98 -1.42 -1.18
N ASP A 265 17.88 -1.06 -0.52
CA ASP A 265 17.89 -0.02 0.52
C ASP A 265 18.70 -0.47 1.75
N PRO A 266 19.56 0.39 2.34
CA PRO A 266 20.38 0.02 3.50
C PRO A 266 19.58 -0.46 4.72
N ASP A 267 18.30 -0.07 4.81
CA ASP A 267 17.40 -0.45 5.90
C ASP A 267 16.50 -1.64 5.55
N TYR A 268 16.72 -2.29 4.41
CA TYR A 268 15.96 -3.47 4.01
C TYR A 268 16.16 -4.62 5.00
N PRO A 269 15.08 -5.20 5.58
CA PRO A 269 15.21 -6.19 6.65
C PRO A 269 15.79 -7.55 6.22
N GLY A 270 15.97 -7.77 4.92
CA GLY A 270 16.54 -9.02 4.38
C GLY A 270 15.62 -9.83 3.50
N SER A 271 16.12 -10.95 2.99
CA SER A 271 15.52 -11.75 1.92
C SER A 271 14.15 -12.39 2.22
N SER A 272 13.71 -12.34 3.48
CA SER A 272 12.40 -12.84 3.90
C SER A 272 11.34 -11.73 3.96
N THR A 273 11.57 -10.55 3.38
CA THR A 273 10.63 -9.43 3.44
C THR A 273 10.07 -9.16 2.06
N GLY A 274 8.73 -9.20 1.93
CA GLY A 274 8.00 -8.76 0.74
C GLY A 274 8.16 -9.60 -0.53
N TYR A 275 8.94 -10.68 -0.51
CA TYR A 275 9.09 -11.56 -1.68
C TYR A 275 7.83 -12.36 -1.95
N GLY A 276 7.44 -12.48 -3.23
CA GLY A 276 6.44 -13.42 -3.68
C GLY A 276 6.98 -14.86 -3.69
N SER A 277 6.10 -15.85 -3.61
CA SER A 277 6.48 -17.26 -3.74
C SER A 277 7.08 -17.57 -5.13
N SER A 278 8.00 -18.55 -5.19
CA SER A 278 8.65 -18.90 -6.46
C SER A 278 7.81 -19.79 -7.37
N GLY A 279 6.69 -20.29 -6.89
CA GLY A 279 5.89 -21.25 -7.63
C GLY A 279 6.45 -22.69 -7.56
N GLY A 280 5.94 -23.59 -8.37
CA GLY A 280 6.30 -25.01 -8.28
C GLY A 280 5.85 -25.62 -6.94
N SER A 281 6.80 -26.13 -6.16
CA SER A 281 6.57 -26.67 -4.81
C SER A 281 6.82 -25.68 -3.67
N ASP A 282 7.26 -24.45 -3.98
CA ASP A 282 7.51 -23.42 -2.98
C ASP A 282 6.28 -22.51 -2.83
N PHE A 283 5.57 -22.71 -1.75
CA PHE A 283 4.38 -21.93 -1.36
C PHE A 283 4.70 -20.86 -0.32
N THR A 284 5.99 -20.46 -0.19
CA THR A 284 6.40 -19.47 0.78
C THR A 284 6.36 -18.06 0.16
N ALA A 285 5.47 -17.24 0.65
CA ALA A 285 5.45 -15.80 0.43
C ALA A 285 5.81 -15.07 1.73
N TYR A 286 6.31 -13.85 1.60
CA TYR A 286 6.85 -13.14 2.75
C TYR A 286 6.07 -11.87 3.05
N ASN A 287 5.89 -11.62 4.35
CA ASN A 287 5.21 -10.42 4.85
C ASN A 287 6.01 -9.16 4.52
N GLY A 288 5.33 -8.03 4.53
CA GLY A 288 5.94 -6.72 4.45
C GLY A 288 6.71 -6.33 5.72
N ALA A 289 7.26 -5.13 5.71
CA ALA A 289 7.91 -4.52 6.86
C ALA A 289 7.81 -3.00 6.83
N ALA A 290 8.11 -2.34 7.95
CA ALA A 290 8.24 -0.90 8.03
C ALA A 290 9.42 -0.49 8.91
N LYS A 291 10.04 0.66 8.59
CA LYS A 291 10.97 1.37 9.46
C LYS A 291 10.52 2.82 9.57
N ILE A 292 10.35 3.29 10.81
CA ILE A 292 9.93 4.67 11.10
C ILE A 292 11.00 5.32 11.96
N THR A 293 11.50 6.48 11.53
CA THR A 293 12.47 7.28 12.25
C THR A 293 11.84 8.60 12.65
N ILE A 294 11.82 8.91 13.93
CA ILE A 294 11.25 10.14 14.50
C ILE A 294 12.38 10.85 15.26
N ASN A 295 12.68 12.11 14.92
CA ASN A 295 13.80 12.86 15.53
C ASN A 295 15.11 12.08 15.56
N GLY A 296 15.43 11.34 14.49
CA GLY A 296 16.63 10.53 14.39
C GLY A 296 16.59 9.16 15.09
N SER A 297 15.56 8.87 15.93
CA SER A 297 15.38 7.56 16.56
C SER A 297 14.55 6.63 15.66
N SER A 298 15.11 5.47 15.32
CA SER A 298 14.49 4.50 14.40
C SER A 298 13.87 3.32 15.13
N THR A 299 12.70 2.89 14.67
CA THR A 299 12.04 1.66 15.09
C THR A 299 11.64 0.85 13.85
N SER A 300 11.95 -0.45 13.87
CA SER A 300 11.54 -1.39 12.82
C SER A 300 10.30 -2.16 13.25
N TYR A 301 9.40 -2.40 12.30
CA TYR A 301 8.14 -3.11 12.52
C TYR A 301 8.01 -4.26 11.54
N SER A 302 7.67 -5.43 12.06
CA SER A 302 7.34 -6.62 11.28
C SER A 302 5.82 -6.90 11.35
N TYR A 303 5.37 -7.81 10.52
CA TYR A 303 3.96 -8.22 10.48
C TYR A 303 3.51 -8.86 11.80
N THR A 304 2.39 -8.39 12.33
CA THR A 304 1.75 -8.92 13.55
C THR A 304 0.26 -9.26 13.35
N GLY A 305 -0.28 -8.99 12.15
CA GLY A 305 -1.73 -9.11 11.87
C GLY A 305 -2.59 -8.05 12.56
N SER A 306 -2.00 -7.00 13.10
CA SER A 306 -2.70 -5.94 13.83
C SER A 306 -2.18 -4.55 13.48
N GLU A 307 -2.96 -3.52 13.82
CA GLU A 307 -2.59 -2.12 13.68
C GLU A 307 -1.72 -1.65 14.85
N VAL A 308 -0.67 -0.89 14.53
CA VAL A 308 0.19 -0.22 15.52
C VAL A 308 -0.12 1.28 15.53
N THR A 309 -0.27 1.85 16.73
CA THR A 309 -0.46 3.29 16.93
C THR A 309 0.84 3.92 17.40
N ILE A 310 1.27 5.00 16.73
CA ILE A 310 2.50 5.73 17.03
C ILE A 310 2.14 7.20 17.19
N THR A 311 2.55 7.83 18.29
CA THR A 311 2.36 9.26 18.51
C THR A 311 3.66 10.00 18.21
N VAL A 312 3.60 11.02 17.35
CA VAL A 312 4.71 11.94 17.06
C VAL A 312 4.84 12.88 18.26
N PRO A 313 6.00 12.97 18.92
CA PRO A 313 6.19 13.71 20.16
C PRO A 313 6.00 15.24 20.01
#